data_6f6e844a9e86f369741bedcc74236f20
#
_entry.id   6f6e844a9e86f369741bedcc74236f20
#
_cell.length_a   1.000
_cell.length_b   1.000
_cell.length_c   1.000
_cell.angle_alpha   90.00
_cell.angle_beta   90.00
_cell.angle_gamma   90.00
#
_symmetry.space_group_name_H-M   'P 1'
#
loop_
_entity.id
_entity.type
_entity.pdbx_description
1 polymer ?
#
loop_
_entity_poly.entity_id
_entity_poly.type
_entity_poly.pdbx_seq_one_letter_code
_entity_poly.pdbx_strand_id
1 'polypeptide(L)'
;MDRSWITTTKPGDPEYQQGVKEFIKFAFENSGGRSKLSCPCFMCHNFLHKRPDEILNHLNKWAFDRTYTHWIWHGERRDMHAGDSGETRDNVRVVHDVDEGDQLEDMLHAVEDQLDDNPSMLESLLSDSEKPLYEGCTKYTRLSAILKVYNLKAGHGWTDTSFNMLLELVKDMLPKDNVLPDSTYEAKKSLSPMGSPYEKIHACPNDCVLYRNQYESLESCPICEASRYKKREGAVPAKVLWYFHIVPRFKRWFSKAEDAKKLTWHFDSRVDDGMLRHPADSPQWRFIDGKFPDFTQEKRKLRLALSTDGFNPFGSLSSTYSTWPVMLVTYNLPPSLCMKRRYMFLSLLIQGPKQPGNDIDVNLTPFIVDLIMLWEEGVEVFDAYRNENFNLKAMLFCTIQDFPAYGNLSGYTLKGKTTCPIGMEDCKGTWLNASKKHVYPVHRQFFPPNHPYRRRKNVFNGQQEFKGRSKVILGEEIFDKVKNIDITFGKKHKSALSTQGFKKCSVLWRLPY
;
A
#
# COMPACT_ATOMS: atom_id res chain seq x y z
N MET A 1 -36.16 -8.99 -8.79
CA MET A 1 -36.37 -7.94 -9.80
C MET A 1 -35.80 -8.45 -11.11
N ASP A 2 -36.56 -8.44 -12.18
CA ASP A 2 -36.09 -8.90 -13.48
C ASP A 2 -35.07 -7.89 -14.03
N ARG A 3 -33.95 -8.37 -14.57
CA ARG A 3 -32.83 -7.57 -15.10
C ARG A 3 -32.47 -7.96 -16.53
N SER A 4 -33.24 -8.83 -17.14
CA SER A 4 -33.02 -9.27 -18.51
C SER A 4 -32.98 -8.08 -19.48
N TRP A 5 -33.76 -7.02 -19.19
CA TRP A 5 -33.81 -5.79 -19.96
C TRP A 5 -32.42 -5.10 -20.14
N ILE A 6 -31.47 -5.26 -19.19
CA ILE A 6 -30.13 -4.69 -19.31
C ILE A 6 -29.39 -5.22 -20.54
N THR A 7 -29.61 -6.48 -20.87
CA THR A 7 -28.92 -7.18 -21.96
C THR A 7 -29.76 -7.35 -23.21
N THR A 8 -31.09 -7.44 -23.08
CA THR A 8 -32.03 -7.77 -24.18
C THR A 8 -32.60 -6.56 -24.88
N THR A 9 -32.66 -5.39 -24.20
CA THR A 9 -33.33 -4.19 -24.76
C THR A 9 -32.33 -3.06 -25.06
N LYS A 10 -32.79 -1.98 -25.71
CA LYS A 10 -32.01 -0.79 -26.09
C LYS A 10 -32.61 0.47 -25.47
N PRO A 11 -31.80 1.55 -25.28
CA PRO A 11 -32.33 2.86 -24.92
C PRO A 11 -33.43 3.29 -25.90
N GLY A 12 -34.60 3.63 -25.36
CA GLY A 12 -35.81 3.96 -26.18
C GLY A 12 -36.90 2.91 -26.12
N ASP A 13 -36.58 1.65 -25.87
CA ASP A 13 -37.60 0.59 -25.74
C ASP A 13 -38.42 0.81 -24.44
N PRO A 14 -39.74 0.57 -24.45
CA PRO A 14 -40.60 0.74 -23.27
C PRO A 14 -40.13 -0.09 -22.08
N GLU A 15 -39.70 -1.32 -22.32
CA GLU A 15 -39.16 -2.24 -21.29
C GLU A 15 -37.86 -1.72 -20.68
N TYR A 16 -36.96 -1.17 -21.50
CA TYR A 16 -35.73 -0.52 -21.03
C TYR A 16 -36.07 0.68 -20.14
N GLN A 17 -36.99 1.55 -20.58
CA GLN A 17 -37.39 2.75 -19.82
C GLN A 17 -38.00 2.39 -18.47
N GLN A 18 -38.80 1.32 -18.43
CA GLN A 18 -39.36 0.82 -17.18
C GLN A 18 -38.26 0.29 -16.24
N GLY A 19 -37.35 -0.53 -16.76
CA GLY A 19 -36.24 -1.08 -16.00
C GLY A 19 -35.32 -0.01 -15.41
N VAL A 20 -35.03 1.06 -16.18
CA VAL A 20 -34.24 2.21 -15.71
C VAL A 20 -34.94 2.95 -14.56
N LYS A 21 -36.27 3.15 -14.65
CA LYS A 21 -37.04 3.79 -13.57
C LYS A 21 -37.02 2.96 -12.29
N GLU A 22 -37.18 1.66 -12.41
CA GLU A 22 -37.13 0.72 -11.28
C GLU A 22 -35.72 0.68 -10.66
N PHE A 23 -34.68 0.69 -11.48
CA PHE A 23 -33.30 0.80 -10.99
C PHE A 23 -33.08 2.09 -10.20
N ILE A 24 -33.48 3.26 -10.74
CA ILE A 24 -33.28 4.56 -10.06
C ILE A 24 -34.04 4.58 -8.74
N LYS A 25 -35.27 4.06 -8.70
CA LYS A 25 -36.07 3.95 -7.48
C LYS A 25 -35.35 3.08 -6.45
N PHE A 26 -34.92 1.89 -6.83
CA PHE A 26 -34.16 0.97 -5.97
C PHE A 26 -32.87 1.63 -5.43
N ALA A 27 -32.07 2.25 -6.30
CA ALA A 27 -30.82 2.91 -5.95
C ALA A 27 -31.05 4.05 -4.95
N PHE A 28 -32.12 4.82 -5.12
CA PHE A 28 -32.47 5.91 -4.23
C PHE A 28 -32.93 5.41 -2.86
N GLU A 29 -33.82 4.41 -2.80
CA GLU A 29 -34.32 3.79 -1.56
C GLU A 29 -33.17 3.19 -0.73
N ASN A 30 -32.15 2.64 -1.37
CA ASN A 30 -30.98 2.04 -0.70
C ASN A 30 -29.80 3.02 -0.51
N SER A 31 -29.96 4.28 -0.87
CA SER A 31 -28.86 5.29 -0.81
C SER A 31 -28.60 5.86 0.57
N GLY A 32 -29.46 5.57 1.56
CA GLY A 32 -29.35 6.19 2.89
C GLY A 32 -29.50 7.72 2.89
N GLY A 33 -30.30 8.28 1.96
CA GLY A 33 -30.58 9.73 1.88
C GLY A 33 -29.55 10.55 1.09
N ARG A 34 -28.69 9.92 0.31
CA ARG A 34 -27.71 10.63 -0.54
C ARG A 34 -28.39 11.30 -1.71
N SER A 35 -28.06 12.58 -1.97
CA SER A 35 -28.58 13.36 -3.10
C SER A 35 -27.92 13.01 -4.45
N LYS A 36 -26.79 12.33 -4.43
CA LYS A 36 -26.06 11.85 -5.63
C LYS A 36 -25.75 10.37 -5.51
N LEU A 37 -25.93 9.63 -6.60
CA LEU A 37 -25.72 8.19 -6.71
C LEU A 37 -24.63 7.88 -7.76
N SER A 38 -24.00 6.74 -7.68
CA SER A 38 -23.10 6.24 -8.74
C SER A 38 -23.89 6.06 -10.05
N CYS A 39 -23.33 6.48 -11.18
CA CYS A 39 -24.02 6.38 -12.46
C CYS A 39 -23.60 5.10 -13.21
N PRO A 40 -24.51 4.13 -13.45
CA PRO A 40 -24.17 2.84 -14.05
C PRO A 40 -24.23 2.85 -15.59
N CYS A 41 -24.17 4.01 -16.24
CA CYS A 41 -24.14 4.04 -17.70
C CYS A 41 -22.78 3.57 -18.24
N PHE A 42 -22.78 3.13 -19.48
CA PHE A 42 -21.59 2.62 -20.19
C PHE A 42 -20.39 3.60 -20.17
N MET A 43 -20.61 4.90 -20.04
CA MET A 43 -19.55 5.90 -19.99
C MET A 43 -19.05 6.18 -18.58
N CYS A 44 -19.90 6.03 -17.56
CA CYS A 44 -19.55 6.35 -16.18
C CYS A 44 -19.06 5.15 -15.38
N HIS A 45 -19.47 3.92 -15.71
CA HIS A 45 -19.07 2.66 -15.05
C HIS A 45 -19.08 2.73 -13.51
N ASN A 46 -20.08 3.40 -12.93
CA ASN A 46 -20.23 3.66 -11.48
C ASN A 46 -19.14 4.55 -10.83
N PHE A 47 -18.19 5.10 -11.58
CA PHE A 47 -17.15 5.99 -11.03
C PHE A 47 -17.63 7.42 -10.77
N LEU A 48 -18.63 7.89 -11.51
CA LEU A 48 -19.13 9.25 -11.39
C LEU A 48 -20.45 9.29 -10.63
N HIS A 49 -20.51 10.15 -9.61
CA HIS A 49 -21.73 10.37 -8.81
C HIS A 49 -22.56 11.49 -9.45
N LYS A 50 -23.83 11.22 -9.70
CA LYS A 50 -24.78 12.11 -10.37
C LYS A 50 -26.11 12.14 -9.66
N ARG A 51 -26.92 13.18 -9.89
CA ARG A 51 -28.28 13.22 -9.42
C ARG A 51 -29.16 12.24 -10.21
N PRO A 52 -30.29 11.76 -9.66
CA PRO A 52 -31.17 10.80 -10.33
C PRO A 52 -31.63 11.24 -11.72
N ASP A 53 -31.93 12.52 -11.90
CA ASP A 53 -32.28 13.12 -13.20
C ASP A 53 -31.13 13.07 -14.22
N GLU A 54 -29.91 13.33 -13.79
CA GLU A 54 -28.72 13.22 -14.61
C GLU A 54 -28.42 11.75 -14.96
N ILE A 55 -28.63 10.81 -14.03
CA ILE A 55 -28.46 9.37 -14.29
C ILE A 55 -29.46 8.90 -15.34
N LEU A 56 -30.72 9.30 -15.23
CA LEU A 56 -31.75 9.00 -16.23
C LEU A 56 -31.33 9.45 -17.63
N ASN A 57 -30.85 10.68 -17.76
CA ASN A 57 -30.35 11.24 -19.02
C ASN A 57 -29.14 10.46 -19.56
N HIS A 58 -28.22 10.07 -18.68
CA HIS A 58 -27.05 9.28 -19.04
C HIS A 58 -27.42 7.88 -19.53
N LEU A 59 -28.33 7.21 -18.85
CA LEU A 59 -28.80 5.87 -19.23
C LEU A 59 -29.54 5.88 -20.56
N ASN A 60 -30.32 6.93 -20.83
CA ASN A 60 -30.99 7.09 -22.13
C ASN A 60 -30.01 7.39 -23.28
N LYS A 61 -28.89 8.08 -23.00
CA LYS A 61 -27.91 8.47 -24.01
C LYS A 61 -26.83 7.42 -24.27
N TRP A 62 -26.34 6.75 -23.23
CA TRP A 62 -25.19 5.86 -23.31
C TRP A 62 -25.46 4.42 -22.86
N ALA A 63 -26.72 4.06 -22.66
CA ALA A 63 -27.20 2.78 -22.18
C ALA A 63 -26.64 2.37 -20.79
N PHE A 64 -27.27 1.37 -20.19
CA PHE A 64 -26.81 0.73 -18.96
C PHE A 64 -25.57 -0.14 -19.24
N ASP A 65 -24.61 -0.17 -18.32
CA ASP A 65 -23.46 -1.06 -18.43
C ASP A 65 -23.92 -2.53 -18.30
N ARG A 66 -23.83 -3.27 -19.40
CA ARG A 66 -24.29 -4.67 -19.48
C ARG A 66 -23.53 -5.63 -18.57
N THR A 67 -22.36 -5.23 -18.09
CA THR A 67 -21.55 -6.02 -17.14
C THR A 67 -22.00 -5.82 -15.70
N TYR A 68 -22.76 -4.76 -15.43
CA TYR A 68 -23.22 -4.40 -14.09
C TYR A 68 -24.62 -5.00 -13.80
N THR A 69 -24.67 -6.30 -13.65
CA THR A 69 -25.91 -7.07 -13.38
C THR A 69 -26.25 -7.19 -11.90
N HIS A 70 -25.28 -7.01 -11.00
CA HIS A 70 -25.46 -6.98 -9.55
C HIS A 70 -25.23 -5.56 -9.05
N TRP A 71 -26.25 -4.94 -8.46
CA TRP A 71 -26.26 -3.52 -8.11
C TRP A 71 -25.62 -3.21 -6.76
N ILE A 72 -24.44 -3.80 -6.53
CA ILE A 72 -23.69 -3.70 -5.27
C ILE A 72 -23.37 -2.26 -4.86
N TRP A 73 -23.07 -1.37 -5.82
CA TRP A 73 -22.85 0.08 -5.58
C TRP A 73 -24.12 0.83 -5.19
N HIS A 74 -25.28 0.19 -5.33
CA HIS A 74 -26.60 0.77 -5.06
C HIS A 74 -27.35 0.03 -3.96
N GLY A 75 -26.65 -0.74 -3.12
CA GLY A 75 -27.19 -1.35 -1.91
C GLY A 75 -27.68 -2.78 -2.06
N GLU A 76 -27.43 -3.43 -3.20
CA GLU A 76 -27.72 -4.86 -3.34
C GLU A 76 -26.70 -5.70 -2.57
N ARG A 77 -27.21 -6.64 -1.77
CA ARG A 77 -26.38 -7.62 -1.05
C ARG A 77 -25.95 -8.74 -1.99
N ARG A 78 -24.69 -9.16 -1.92
CA ARG A 78 -24.25 -10.40 -2.58
C ARG A 78 -24.83 -11.59 -1.82
N ASP A 79 -25.72 -12.33 -2.46
CA ASP A 79 -26.12 -13.65 -1.98
C ASP A 79 -24.92 -14.59 -2.13
N MET A 80 -24.31 -14.91 -1.02
CA MET A 80 -23.39 -16.05 -0.95
C MET A 80 -24.23 -17.30 -1.01
N HIS A 81 -24.08 -18.09 -2.07
CA HIS A 81 -24.79 -19.36 -2.26
C HIS A 81 -24.63 -20.26 -1.04
N ALA A 82 -25.77 -20.76 -0.64
CA ALA A 82 -26.03 -21.60 0.52
C ALA A 82 -25.21 -22.89 0.51
N GLY A 83 -24.58 -23.14 1.62
CA GLY A 83 -24.06 -24.40 2.08
C GLY A 83 -23.76 -24.30 3.56
N ASP A 84 -24.75 -24.69 4.34
CA ASP A 84 -24.76 -25.07 5.75
C ASP A 84 -24.97 -24.01 6.84
N SER A 85 -26.13 -24.16 7.44
CA SER A 85 -26.66 -23.97 8.82
C SER A 85 -26.16 -22.80 9.67
N GLY A 86 -27.12 -21.90 9.88
CA GLY A 86 -27.54 -21.40 11.18
C GLY A 86 -26.60 -20.52 11.97
N GLU A 87 -26.75 -19.20 11.82
CA GLU A 87 -26.90 -18.30 12.94
C GLU A 87 -27.20 -16.85 12.48
N THR A 88 -28.03 -16.22 13.26
CA THR A 88 -28.71 -14.95 13.20
C THR A 88 -28.05 -13.77 12.48
N ARG A 89 -28.90 -13.11 11.70
CA ARG A 89 -28.66 -11.83 11.01
C ARG A 89 -28.40 -10.70 11.99
N ASP A 90 -27.32 -9.95 11.76
CA ASP A 90 -27.24 -8.58 12.21
C ASP A 90 -26.67 -7.66 11.12
N ASN A 91 -27.21 -6.45 11.09
CA ASN A 91 -27.01 -5.39 10.13
C ASN A 91 -25.53 -5.05 9.87
N VAL A 92 -25.02 -5.30 8.66
CA VAL A 92 -23.73 -4.77 8.26
C VAL A 92 -23.92 -3.31 7.82
N ARG A 93 -23.92 -2.41 8.79
CA ARG A 93 -23.25 -1.12 8.64
C ARG A 93 -21.81 -1.45 8.27
N VAL A 94 -21.19 -0.66 7.39
CA VAL A 94 -19.73 -0.55 7.35
C VAL A 94 -19.35 0.12 8.68
N VAL A 95 -19.41 -0.67 9.73
CA VAL A 95 -18.74 -0.41 10.98
C VAL A 95 -17.32 -0.89 10.72
N HIS A 96 -16.38 -0.03 10.94
CA HIS A 96 -15.07 -0.46 11.32
C HIS A 96 -15.29 -1.37 12.54
N ASP A 97 -15.37 -2.69 12.31
CA ASP A 97 -15.20 -3.67 13.36
C ASP A 97 -13.74 -3.58 13.82
N VAL A 98 -13.54 -2.62 14.66
CA VAL A 98 -12.45 -2.58 15.61
C VAL A 98 -13.06 -3.24 16.84
N ASP A 99 -12.74 -4.49 17.05
CA ASP A 99 -12.90 -5.13 18.35
C ASP A 99 -11.90 -4.46 19.30
N GLU A 100 -12.39 -3.42 20.02
CA GLU A 100 -11.53 -2.42 20.67
C GLU A 100 -10.91 -2.96 21.96
N GLY A 101 -11.42 -4.08 22.53
CA GLY A 101 -10.87 -4.71 23.73
C GLY A 101 -9.57 -5.48 23.46
N ASP A 102 -9.55 -6.29 22.44
CA ASP A 102 -8.41 -7.14 22.06
C ASP A 102 -7.19 -6.33 21.56
N GLN A 103 -7.39 -5.12 21.03
CA GLN A 103 -6.30 -4.34 20.45
C GLN A 103 -5.38 -3.70 21.48
N LEU A 104 -5.89 -3.30 22.64
CA LEU A 104 -5.06 -2.67 23.68
C LEU A 104 -4.14 -3.69 24.35
N GLU A 105 -4.66 -4.86 24.74
CA GLU A 105 -3.86 -5.97 25.28
C GLU A 105 -2.81 -6.42 24.27
N ASP A 106 -3.23 -6.56 23.02
CA ASP A 106 -2.37 -6.90 21.90
C ASP A 106 -1.25 -5.88 21.68
N MET A 107 -1.55 -4.60 21.83
CA MET A 107 -0.56 -3.54 21.72
C MET A 107 0.38 -3.51 22.93
N LEU A 108 -0.12 -3.77 24.13
CA LEU A 108 0.68 -3.83 25.35
C LEU A 108 1.67 -5.00 25.31
N HIS A 109 1.21 -6.22 25.03
CA HIS A 109 2.11 -7.38 24.87
C HIS A 109 3.18 -7.18 23.79
N ALA A 110 2.82 -6.49 22.71
CA ALA A 110 3.78 -6.21 21.65
C ALA A 110 4.84 -5.17 22.02
N VAL A 111 4.61 -4.42 23.07
CA VAL A 111 5.52 -3.38 23.58
C VAL A 111 6.36 -3.92 24.73
N GLU A 112 5.89 -4.92 25.48
CA GLU A 112 6.65 -5.56 26.55
C GLU A 112 8.03 -6.03 26.05
N ASP A 113 8.07 -6.81 24.97
CA ASP A 113 9.33 -7.29 24.36
C ASP A 113 10.25 -6.16 23.86
N GLN A 114 9.71 -4.96 23.59
CA GLN A 114 10.46 -3.81 23.05
C GLN A 114 10.94 -2.85 24.13
N LEU A 115 10.37 -2.91 25.34
CA LEU A 115 10.68 -2.04 26.45
C LEU A 115 11.49 -2.74 27.56
N ASP A 116 11.97 -3.98 27.33
CA ASP A 116 12.89 -4.67 28.24
C ASP A 116 14.10 -3.80 28.58
N ASP A 117 14.56 -2.96 27.67
CA ASP A 117 15.64 -1.99 27.87
C ASP A 117 15.19 -0.70 28.59
N ASN A 118 13.87 -0.50 28.84
CA ASN A 118 13.35 0.71 29.49
C ASN A 118 12.17 0.42 30.45
N PRO A 119 12.44 -0.20 31.62
CA PRO A 119 11.41 -0.66 32.53
C PRO A 119 10.46 0.45 33.04
N SER A 120 10.97 1.67 33.25
CA SER A 120 10.16 2.80 33.71
C SER A 120 9.08 3.22 32.71
N MET A 121 9.34 3.04 31.45
CA MET A 121 8.41 3.38 30.36
C MET A 121 7.31 2.32 30.24
N LEU A 122 7.66 1.05 30.43
CA LEU A 122 6.71 -0.06 30.49
C LEU A 122 5.79 0.07 31.71
N GLU A 123 6.35 0.37 32.87
CA GLU A 123 5.61 0.54 34.11
C GLU A 123 4.60 1.70 34.04
N SER A 124 4.99 2.83 33.42
CA SER A 124 4.08 3.94 33.15
C SER A 124 2.94 3.55 32.20
N LEU A 125 3.22 2.76 31.16
CA LEU A 125 2.23 2.30 30.19
C LEU A 125 1.23 1.33 30.84
N LEU A 126 1.72 0.37 31.63
CA LEU A 126 0.89 -0.57 32.39
C LEU A 126 -0.01 0.17 33.37
N SER A 127 0.55 1.11 34.12
CA SER A 127 -0.23 1.97 35.02
C SER A 127 -1.34 2.73 34.29
N ASP A 128 -1.05 3.33 33.10
CA ASP A 128 -2.05 4.03 32.29
C ASP A 128 -3.10 3.08 31.70
N SER A 129 -2.76 1.80 31.50
CA SER A 129 -3.68 0.78 30.99
C SER A 129 -4.68 0.28 32.03
N GLU A 130 -4.32 0.32 33.31
CA GLU A 130 -5.16 -0.11 34.45
C GLU A 130 -5.96 1.06 35.04
N LYS A 131 -5.42 2.28 34.95
CA LYS A 131 -6.01 3.46 35.58
C LYS A 131 -7.34 3.82 34.91
N PRO A 132 -8.49 3.85 35.62
CA PRO A 132 -9.76 4.26 35.07
C PRO A 132 -9.70 5.72 34.62
N LEU A 133 -10.48 6.10 33.59
CA LEU A 133 -10.53 7.46 33.03
C LEU A 133 -10.96 8.51 34.07
N TYR A 134 -11.86 8.13 34.99
CA TYR A 134 -12.29 8.86 36.18
C TYR A 134 -12.78 7.86 37.22
N GLU A 135 -12.95 8.27 38.48
CA GLU A 135 -13.40 7.38 39.56
C GLU A 135 -14.77 6.75 39.23
N GLY A 136 -14.84 5.42 39.24
CA GLY A 136 -16.05 4.65 38.86
C GLY A 136 -16.23 4.41 37.37
N CYS A 137 -15.33 4.82 36.50
CA CYS A 137 -15.36 4.48 35.08
C CYS A 137 -14.96 3.03 34.83
N THR A 138 -15.94 2.20 34.44
CA THR A 138 -15.70 0.78 34.13
C THR A 138 -15.42 0.50 32.65
N LYS A 139 -15.71 1.46 31.78
CA LYS A 139 -15.66 1.29 30.32
C LYS A 139 -14.32 1.70 29.69
N TYR A 140 -13.68 2.72 30.25
CA TYR A 140 -12.44 3.26 29.71
C TYR A 140 -11.37 3.42 30.77
N THR A 141 -10.19 2.93 30.46
CA THR A 141 -8.95 3.31 31.16
C THR A 141 -8.38 4.59 30.55
N ARG A 142 -7.43 5.23 31.22
CA ARG A 142 -6.72 6.39 30.68
C ARG A 142 -6.14 6.11 29.29
N LEU A 143 -5.42 5.00 29.15
CA LEU A 143 -4.77 4.64 27.90
C LEU A 143 -5.77 4.32 26.78
N SER A 144 -6.82 3.55 27.06
CA SER A 144 -7.84 3.21 26.05
C SER A 144 -8.62 4.42 25.55
N ALA A 145 -8.91 5.38 26.44
CA ALA A 145 -9.57 6.64 26.07
C ALA A 145 -8.67 7.48 25.16
N ILE A 146 -7.38 7.65 25.53
CA ILE A 146 -6.41 8.41 24.73
C ILE A 146 -6.27 7.78 23.35
N LEU A 147 -6.11 6.47 23.27
CA LEU A 147 -5.96 5.73 22.02
C LEU A 147 -7.16 5.92 21.11
N LYS A 148 -8.37 5.82 21.68
CA LYS A 148 -9.62 5.98 20.91
C LYS A 148 -9.76 7.38 20.33
N VAL A 149 -9.56 8.41 21.15
CA VAL A 149 -9.69 9.80 20.71
C VAL A 149 -8.60 10.16 19.71
N TYR A 150 -7.36 9.65 19.91
CA TYR A 150 -6.26 9.87 18.98
C TYR A 150 -6.46 9.17 17.64
N ASN A 151 -7.04 7.96 17.63
CA ASN A 151 -7.43 7.27 16.39
C ASN A 151 -8.47 8.04 15.60
N LEU A 152 -9.44 8.69 16.25
CA LEU A 152 -10.39 9.60 15.58
C LEU A 152 -9.66 10.78 14.93
N LYS A 153 -8.72 11.42 15.65
CA LYS A 153 -7.88 12.49 15.10
C LYS A 153 -7.14 12.02 13.84
N ALA A 154 -6.46 10.89 13.93
CA ALA A 154 -5.65 10.35 12.84
C ALA A 154 -6.52 9.91 11.64
N GLY A 155 -7.64 9.24 11.91
CA GLY A 155 -8.55 8.75 10.87
C GLY A 155 -9.26 9.85 10.09
N HIS A 156 -9.48 11.01 10.70
CA HIS A 156 -10.20 12.13 10.10
C HIS A 156 -9.31 13.34 9.76
N GLY A 157 -7.99 13.22 9.95
CA GLY A 157 -7.04 14.27 9.57
C GLY A 157 -7.20 15.57 10.38
N TRP A 158 -7.61 15.50 11.66
CA TRP A 158 -7.79 16.68 12.48
C TRP A 158 -6.46 17.37 12.80
N THR A 159 -6.46 18.71 12.78
CA THR A 159 -5.31 19.50 13.20
C THR A 159 -5.04 19.32 14.70
N ASP A 160 -3.82 19.62 15.14
CA ASP A 160 -3.50 19.59 16.58
C ASP A 160 -4.34 20.62 17.35
N THR A 161 -4.65 21.77 16.75
CA THR A 161 -5.55 22.80 17.34
C THR A 161 -6.96 22.26 17.53
N SER A 162 -7.57 21.68 16.48
CA SER A 162 -8.93 21.12 16.57
C SER A 162 -9.00 19.99 17.60
N PHE A 163 -7.94 19.19 17.69
CA PHE A 163 -7.88 18.10 18.65
C PHE A 163 -7.74 18.59 20.10
N ASN A 164 -6.94 19.63 20.34
CA ASN A 164 -6.82 20.24 21.67
C ASN A 164 -8.17 20.82 22.13
N MET A 165 -8.90 21.52 21.23
CA MET A 165 -10.25 22.03 21.53
C MET A 165 -11.24 20.90 21.85
N LEU A 166 -11.13 19.76 21.17
CA LEU A 166 -11.95 18.59 21.48
C LEU A 166 -11.59 18.00 22.85
N LEU A 167 -10.29 17.86 23.17
CA LEU A 167 -9.86 17.36 24.48
C LEU A 167 -10.38 18.26 25.60
N GLU A 168 -10.28 19.56 25.46
CA GLU A 168 -10.82 20.55 26.41
C GLU A 168 -12.34 20.36 26.61
N LEU A 169 -13.11 20.30 25.51
CA LEU A 169 -14.55 20.10 25.57
C LEU A 169 -14.91 18.77 26.25
N VAL A 170 -14.23 17.66 25.92
CA VAL A 170 -14.51 16.36 26.50
C VAL A 170 -14.15 16.34 28.00
N LYS A 171 -13.05 17.00 28.40
CA LYS A 171 -12.68 17.15 29.81
C LYS A 171 -13.75 17.89 30.61
N ASP A 172 -14.30 18.96 30.06
CA ASP A 172 -15.39 19.75 30.71
C ASP A 172 -16.68 18.91 30.89
N MET A 173 -16.91 17.93 29.98
CA MET A 173 -18.06 17.02 30.06
C MET A 173 -17.87 15.88 31.05
N LEU A 174 -16.63 15.56 31.41
CA LEU A 174 -16.28 14.47 32.31
C LEU A 174 -16.22 14.95 33.77
N PRO A 175 -16.29 14.05 34.76
CA PRO A 175 -16.03 14.37 36.17
C PRO A 175 -14.69 15.09 36.34
N LYS A 176 -14.60 15.97 37.37
CA LYS A 176 -13.40 16.81 37.60
C LYS A 176 -12.11 16.04 37.87
N ASP A 177 -12.22 14.81 38.33
CA ASP A 177 -11.13 13.87 38.61
C ASP A 177 -10.65 13.09 37.38
N ASN A 178 -11.15 13.41 36.18
CA ASN A 178 -10.75 12.70 34.98
C ASN A 178 -9.25 12.93 34.64
N VAL A 179 -8.65 11.89 34.06
CA VAL A 179 -7.22 11.86 33.69
C VAL A 179 -6.96 11.95 32.19
N LEU A 180 -7.90 12.52 31.43
CA LEU A 180 -7.71 12.76 30.02
C LEU A 180 -6.57 13.78 29.80
N PRO A 181 -5.67 13.64 28.80
CA PRO A 181 -4.59 14.59 28.56
C PRO A 181 -5.10 15.97 28.15
N ASP A 182 -4.34 17.01 28.52
CA ASP A 182 -4.70 18.41 28.23
C ASP A 182 -4.35 18.83 26.79
N SER A 183 -3.50 18.06 26.11
CA SER A 183 -3.01 18.44 24.78
C SER A 183 -2.68 17.24 23.89
N THR A 184 -2.60 17.51 22.58
CA THR A 184 -2.07 16.57 21.60
C THR A 184 -0.65 16.10 21.97
N TYR A 185 0.16 16.98 22.55
CA TYR A 185 1.52 16.63 22.97
C TYR A 185 1.52 15.56 24.06
N GLU A 186 0.71 15.73 25.10
CA GLU A 186 0.58 14.75 26.18
C GLU A 186 -0.01 13.43 25.70
N ALA A 187 -1.05 13.49 24.86
CA ALA A 187 -1.62 12.31 24.23
C ALA A 187 -0.55 11.53 23.43
N LYS A 188 0.24 12.22 22.61
CA LYS A 188 1.37 11.61 21.87
C LYS A 188 2.42 11.03 22.82
N LYS A 189 2.72 11.71 23.93
CA LYS A 189 3.71 11.24 24.91
C LYS A 189 3.24 9.94 25.57
N SER A 190 1.97 9.84 25.97
CA SER A 190 1.40 8.61 26.54
C SER A 190 1.36 7.45 25.54
N LEU A 191 1.12 7.73 24.24
CA LEU A 191 1.06 6.70 23.18
C LEU A 191 2.43 6.35 22.59
N SER A 192 3.46 7.18 22.83
CA SER A 192 4.79 7.00 22.25
C SER A 192 5.41 5.63 22.50
N PRO A 193 5.28 5.03 23.69
CA PRO A 193 5.80 3.69 23.96
C PRO A 193 5.17 2.59 23.11
N MET A 194 3.90 2.77 22.72
CA MET A 194 3.15 1.82 21.89
C MET A 194 3.48 1.93 20.40
N GLY A 195 4.24 2.94 19.99
CA GLY A 195 4.66 3.14 18.61
C GLY A 195 5.65 2.08 18.14
N SER A 196 5.59 1.70 16.89
CA SER A 196 6.65 0.88 16.30
C SER A 196 7.99 1.63 16.39
N PRO A 197 9.06 1.00 16.88
CA PRO A 197 10.36 1.62 16.94
C PRO A 197 10.82 2.02 15.54
N TYR A 198 11.43 3.18 15.44
CA TYR A 198 11.98 3.69 14.19
C TYR A 198 13.29 4.41 14.42
N GLU A 199 14.17 4.32 13.45
CA GLU A 199 15.42 5.05 13.38
C GLU A 199 15.25 6.31 12.54
N LYS A 200 15.77 7.44 13.00
CA LYS A 200 15.88 8.67 12.22
C LYS A 200 17.26 8.76 11.59
N ILE A 201 17.37 8.39 10.33
CA ILE A 201 18.61 8.48 9.59
C ILE A 201 18.67 9.85 8.91
N HIS A 202 19.69 10.63 9.20
CA HIS A 202 19.90 11.90 8.49
C HIS A 202 20.25 11.62 7.03
N ALA A 203 19.69 12.40 6.12
CA ALA A 203 19.91 12.28 4.68
C ALA A 203 20.40 13.60 4.08
N CYS A 204 21.19 13.50 3.04
CA CYS A 204 21.56 14.67 2.23
C CYS A 204 20.29 15.31 1.64
N PRO A 205 20.12 16.64 1.70
CA PRO A 205 18.96 17.32 1.11
C PRO A 205 18.82 17.13 -0.41
N ASN A 206 19.91 16.72 -1.08
CA ASN A 206 19.93 16.38 -2.50
C ASN A 206 19.86 14.87 -2.79
N ASP A 207 19.61 14.03 -1.78
CA ASP A 207 19.54 12.54 -1.87
C ASP A 207 20.83 11.85 -2.34
N CYS A 208 22.00 12.45 -2.07
CA CYS A 208 23.28 11.86 -2.47
C CYS A 208 23.69 10.69 -1.57
N VAL A 209 23.54 10.84 -0.26
CA VAL A 209 23.96 9.88 0.78
C VAL A 209 23.01 9.90 1.97
N LEU A 210 23.01 8.79 2.73
CA LEU A 210 22.53 8.74 4.10
C LEU A 210 23.71 8.89 5.04
N TYR A 211 23.57 9.68 6.12
CA TYR A 211 24.60 9.86 7.13
C TYR A 211 24.58 8.70 8.13
N ARG A 212 25.10 7.55 7.67
CA ARG A 212 25.28 6.32 8.45
C ARG A 212 26.56 5.62 7.99
N ASN A 213 27.04 4.65 8.77
CA ASN A 213 28.29 3.92 8.52
C ASN A 213 29.44 4.90 8.27
N GLN A 214 30.14 4.80 7.12
CA GLN A 214 31.28 5.66 6.78
C GLN A 214 30.95 7.16 6.69
N TYR A 215 29.68 7.54 6.61
CA TYR A 215 29.26 8.95 6.54
C TYR A 215 28.65 9.47 7.85
N GLU A 216 28.62 8.67 8.91
CA GLU A 216 27.91 8.98 10.15
C GLU A 216 28.42 10.26 10.82
N SER A 217 29.73 10.48 10.84
CA SER A 217 30.38 11.64 11.48
C SER A 217 30.41 12.90 10.63
N LEU A 218 30.01 12.84 9.34
CA LEU A 218 30.12 13.98 8.44
C LEU A 218 29.03 15.03 8.70
N GLU A 219 29.39 16.29 8.67
CA GLU A 219 28.48 17.45 8.79
C GLU A 219 28.03 18.01 7.43
N SER A 220 28.74 17.66 6.36
CA SER A 220 28.40 18.02 4.98
C SER A 220 28.44 16.80 4.06
N CYS A 221 27.70 16.87 2.96
CA CYS A 221 27.67 15.79 1.98
C CYS A 221 28.99 15.71 1.19
N PRO A 222 29.65 14.55 1.14
CA PRO A 222 30.93 14.42 0.42
C PRO A 222 30.78 14.53 -1.11
N ILE A 223 29.54 14.45 -1.64
CA ILE A 223 29.27 14.49 -3.09
C ILE A 223 28.85 15.89 -3.54
N CYS A 224 27.96 16.56 -2.79
CA CYS A 224 27.42 17.86 -3.22
C CYS A 224 27.69 19.01 -2.24
N GLU A 225 28.45 18.76 -1.18
CA GLU A 225 28.88 19.73 -0.16
C GLU A 225 27.73 20.40 0.61
N ALA A 226 26.48 19.96 0.40
CA ALA A 226 25.34 20.49 1.13
C ALA A 226 25.46 20.15 2.61
N SER A 227 25.16 21.12 3.49
CA SER A 227 25.14 20.90 4.94
C SER A 227 24.13 19.84 5.33
N ARG A 228 24.50 19.00 6.29
CA ARG A 228 23.64 18.02 6.96
C ARG A 228 22.53 18.71 7.76
N TYR A 229 22.78 19.91 8.26
CA TYR A 229 21.89 20.64 9.16
C TYR A 229 21.31 21.91 8.49
N LYS A 230 20.15 22.35 8.97
CA LYS A 230 19.53 23.62 8.57
C LYS A 230 20.34 24.79 9.18
N LYS A 231 20.36 25.92 8.49
CA LYS A 231 20.97 27.18 8.97
C LYS A 231 20.12 27.84 10.08
N ARG A 232 19.86 27.15 11.18
CA ARG A 232 19.16 27.70 12.35
C ARG A 232 19.91 27.26 13.60
N GLU A 233 19.78 28.00 14.68
CA GLU A 233 20.26 27.60 15.99
C GLU A 233 19.69 26.22 16.35
N GLY A 234 20.56 25.31 16.76
CA GLY A 234 20.27 23.90 16.99
C GLY A 234 20.55 23.01 15.80
N ALA A 235 21.07 21.81 16.06
CA ALA A 235 21.48 20.83 15.05
C ALA A 235 20.26 20.10 14.41
N VAL A 236 19.34 20.87 13.80
CA VAL A 236 18.17 20.31 13.11
C VAL A 236 18.59 19.74 11.76
N PRO A 237 18.40 18.45 11.48
CA PRO A 237 18.77 17.85 10.20
C PRO A 237 18.00 18.49 9.03
N ALA A 238 18.69 18.67 7.91
CA ALA A 238 18.11 19.23 6.70
C ALA A 238 17.07 18.29 6.06
N LYS A 239 17.33 17.00 6.11
CA LYS A 239 16.44 15.93 5.64
C LYS A 239 16.57 14.68 6.52
N VAL A 240 15.47 13.96 6.72
CA VAL A 240 15.42 12.74 7.54
C VAL A 240 14.73 11.65 6.75
N LEU A 241 15.28 10.45 6.80
CA LEU A 241 14.61 9.20 6.47
C LEU A 241 14.14 8.55 7.77
N TRP A 242 12.86 8.22 7.88
CA TRP A 242 12.35 7.37 8.97
C TRP A 242 12.42 5.92 8.52
N TYR A 243 13.16 5.12 9.27
CA TYR A 243 13.32 3.69 9.00
C TYR A 243 12.66 2.88 10.11
N PHE A 244 11.69 2.07 9.76
CA PHE A 244 10.96 1.15 10.62
C PHE A 244 11.47 -0.26 10.36
N HIS A 245 12.19 -0.81 11.32
CA HIS A 245 12.77 -2.14 11.19
C HIS A 245 11.69 -3.21 10.97
N ILE A 246 11.96 -4.13 10.04
CA ILE A 246 10.96 -5.12 9.62
C ILE A 246 10.90 -6.33 10.54
N VAL A 247 12.01 -6.72 11.16
CA VAL A 247 12.13 -7.91 12.01
C VAL A 247 11.19 -7.86 13.23
N PRO A 248 11.11 -6.77 14.02
CA PRO A 248 10.19 -6.70 15.15
C PRO A 248 8.72 -6.90 14.72
N ARG A 249 8.36 -6.45 13.52
CA ARG A 249 7.00 -6.64 12.99
C ARG A 249 6.71 -8.10 12.66
N PHE A 250 7.68 -8.82 12.12
CA PHE A 250 7.56 -10.25 11.86
C PHE A 250 7.45 -11.05 13.14
N LYS A 251 8.28 -10.76 14.14
CA LYS A 251 8.19 -11.39 15.47
C LYS A 251 6.80 -11.23 16.07
N ARG A 252 6.24 -10.01 16.01
CA ARG A 252 4.87 -9.73 16.49
C ARG A 252 3.80 -10.56 15.78
N TRP A 253 3.90 -10.81 14.49
CA TRP A 253 2.92 -11.66 13.80
C TRP A 253 2.98 -13.12 14.23
N PHE A 254 4.17 -13.64 14.47
CA PHE A 254 4.35 -15.01 14.92
C PHE A 254 4.09 -15.20 16.43
N SER A 255 4.18 -14.15 17.24
CA SER A 255 3.85 -14.21 18.68
C SER A 255 2.36 -14.43 18.97
N LYS A 256 1.49 -14.28 17.96
CA LYS A 256 0.06 -14.54 18.05
C LYS A 256 -0.33 -15.78 17.26
N ALA A 257 -0.87 -16.79 17.95
CA ALA A 257 -1.20 -18.08 17.36
C ALA A 257 -2.13 -17.95 16.13
N GLU A 258 -3.12 -17.06 16.19
CA GLU A 258 -4.03 -16.83 15.06
C GLU A 258 -3.35 -16.22 13.84
N ASP A 259 -2.47 -15.23 14.02
CA ASP A 259 -1.75 -14.59 12.93
C ASP A 259 -0.68 -15.52 12.37
N ALA A 260 0.05 -16.24 13.23
CA ALA A 260 1.03 -17.26 12.84
C ALA A 260 0.40 -18.35 11.95
N LYS A 261 -0.78 -18.85 12.33
CA LYS A 261 -1.55 -19.81 11.53
C LYS A 261 -1.89 -19.27 10.13
N LYS A 262 -2.29 -17.98 10.04
CA LYS A 262 -2.66 -17.36 8.75
C LYS A 262 -1.46 -17.17 7.82
N LEU A 263 -0.23 -17.05 8.36
CA LEU A 263 0.99 -16.87 7.57
C LEU A 263 1.43 -18.12 6.79
N THR A 264 0.81 -19.26 7.01
CA THR A 264 1.02 -20.48 6.22
C THR A 264 -0.12 -20.78 5.24
N TRP A 265 -1.10 -19.87 5.11
CA TRP A 265 -2.28 -20.04 4.25
C TRP A 265 -1.93 -20.43 2.82
N HIS A 266 -0.90 -19.84 2.22
CA HIS A 266 -0.45 -20.11 0.84
C HIS A 266 -0.08 -21.58 0.59
N PHE A 267 0.22 -22.30 1.63
CA PHE A 267 0.52 -23.73 1.60
C PHE A 267 -0.65 -24.57 2.13
N ASP A 268 -1.22 -24.22 3.30
CA ASP A 268 -2.15 -25.09 4.02
C ASP A 268 -3.58 -25.02 3.46
N SER A 269 -3.99 -23.88 2.90
CA SER A 269 -5.41 -23.61 2.57
C SER A 269 -5.64 -23.06 1.16
N ARG A 270 -4.58 -22.86 0.37
CA ARG A 270 -4.70 -22.40 -1.02
C ARG A 270 -5.26 -23.50 -1.91
N VAL A 271 -6.24 -23.13 -2.75
CA VAL A 271 -6.78 -24.03 -3.78
C VAL A 271 -5.93 -23.94 -5.04
N ASP A 272 -5.31 -25.04 -5.46
CA ASP A 272 -4.50 -25.14 -6.67
C ASP A 272 -5.30 -25.78 -7.82
N ASP A 273 -6.20 -24.98 -8.43
CA ASP A 273 -7.04 -25.37 -9.57
C ASP A 273 -6.62 -24.72 -10.89
N GLY A 274 -5.42 -24.12 -10.93
CA GLY A 274 -4.87 -23.41 -12.08
C GLY A 274 -5.40 -22.00 -12.30
N MET A 275 -6.33 -21.50 -11.46
CA MET A 275 -6.84 -20.13 -11.54
C MET A 275 -5.92 -19.16 -10.80
N LEU A 276 -5.71 -17.98 -11.38
CA LEU A 276 -4.91 -16.92 -10.77
C LEU A 276 -5.79 -16.02 -9.90
N ARG A 277 -5.79 -16.21 -8.60
CA ARG A 277 -6.54 -15.41 -7.62
C ARG A 277 -5.62 -14.65 -6.67
N HIS A 278 -4.40 -15.14 -6.52
CA HIS A 278 -3.40 -14.63 -5.59
C HIS A 278 -1.99 -14.76 -6.18
N PRO A 279 -0.99 -13.94 -5.80
CA PRO A 279 0.39 -14.13 -6.24
C PRO A 279 0.95 -15.52 -6.01
N ALA A 280 0.48 -16.25 -4.98
CA ALA A 280 0.85 -17.65 -4.75
C ALA A 280 0.41 -18.61 -5.88
N ASP A 281 -0.54 -18.22 -6.74
CA ASP A 281 -0.99 -19.03 -7.89
C ASP A 281 -0.12 -18.77 -9.13
N SER A 282 0.75 -17.76 -9.07
CA SER A 282 1.50 -17.30 -10.23
C SER A 282 2.60 -18.27 -10.66
N PRO A 283 2.96 -18.30 -11.97
CA PRO A 283 4.13 -19.02 -12.45
C PRO A 283 5.43 -18.60 -11.75
N GLN A 284 5.54 -17.29 -11.36
CA GLN A 284 6.70 -16.76 -10.64
C GLN A 284 6.86 -17.42 -9.25
N TRP A 285 5.75 -17.65 -8.56
CA TRP A 285 5.79 -18.33 -7.26
C TRP A 285 6.36 -19.75 -7.40
N ARG A 286 5.85 -20.50 -8.38
CA ARG A 286 6.34 -21.87 -8.67
C ARG A 286 7.81 -21.88 -9.14
N PHE A 287 8.21 -20.87 -9.91
CA PHE A 287 9.61 -20.69 -10.31
C PHE A 287 10.53 -20.52 -9.11
N ILE A 288 10.15 -19.67 -8.15
CA ILE A 288 10.91 -19.46 -6.91
C ILE A 288 10.95 -20.74 -6.08
N ASP A 289 9.83 -21.47 -5.99
CA ASP A 289 9.77 -22.75 -5.29
C ASP A 289 10.78 -23.78 -5.87
N GLY A 290 10.87 -23.84 -7.17
CA GLY A 290 11.80 -24.73 -7.85
C GLY A 290 13.26 -24.28 -7.78
N LYS A 291 13.50 -22.95 -7.83
CA LYS A 291 14.85 -22.38 -7.82
C LYS A 291 15.49 -22.41 -6.43
N PHE A 292 14.70 -22.24 -5.37
CA PHE A 292 15.17 -22.14 -3.99
C PHE A 292 14.46 -23.15 -3.08
N PRO A 293 14.71 -24.47 -3.24
CA PRO A 293 14.02 -25.52 -2.48
C PRO A 293 14.23 -25.38 -0.97
N ASP A 294 15.43 -25.01 -0.51
CA ASP A 294 15.73 -24.82 0.91
C ASP A 294 14.90 -23.68 1.53
N PHE A 295 14.64 -22.64 0.74
CA PHE A 295 13.74 -21.57 1.18
C PHE A 295 12.29 -22.07 1.26
N THR A 296 11.86 -22.92 0.35
CA THR A 296 10.46 -23.36 0.22
C THR A 296 10.09 -24.47 1.22
N GLN A 297 11.06 -25.27 1.69
CA GLN A 297 10.83 -26.32 2.69
C GLN A 297 10.20 -25.78 3.98
N GLU A 298 10.65 -24.62 4.45
CA GLU A 298 10.05 -23.95 5.61
C GLU A 298 8.94 -23.01 5.14
N LYS A 299 7.69 -23.39 5.37
CA LYS A 299 6.48 -22.71 4.90
C LYS A 299 6.21 -21.35 5.54
N ARG A 300 6.84 -21.08 6.69
CA ARG A 300 6.74 -19.82 7.43
C ARG A 300 7.66 -18.73 6.90
N LYS A 301 8.56 -19.05 5.97
CA LYS A 301 9.42 -18.06 5.32
C LYS A 301 8.59 -17.09 4.48
N LEU A 302 8.86 -15.79 4.62
CA LEU A 302 7.97 -14.75 4.13
C LEU A 302 8.33 -14.29 2.71
N ARG A 303 7.29 -14.10 1.88
CA ARG A 303 7.38 -13.51 0.55
C ARG A 303 6.69 -12.16 0.55
N LEU A 304 7.50 -11.11 0.42
CA LEU A 304 7.10 -9.74 0.58
C LEU A 304 6.88 -9.07 -0.78
N ALA A 305 5.94 -8.13 -0.83
CA ALA A 305 5.86 -7.17 -1.89
C ALA A 305 6.16 -5.77 -1.35
N LEU A 306 6.92 -4.99 -2.10
CA LEU A 306 7.22 -3.59 -1.81
C LEU A 306 6.31 -2.69 -2.64
N SER A 307 5.55 -1.84 -1.97
CA SER A 307 4.75 -0.78 -2.61
C SER A 307 5.30 0.59 -2.25
N THR A 308 5.48 1.44 -3.24
CA THR A 308 5.91 2.82 -3.03
C THR A 308 5.32 3.75 -4.07
N ASP A 309 4.89 4.91 -3.62
CA ASP A 309 4.41 6.01 -4.45
C ASP A 309 4.54 7.34 -3.70
N GLY A 310 4.55 8.45 -4.44
CA GLY A 310 4.60 9.78 -3.86
C GLY A 310 3.22 10.33 -3.54
N PHE A 311 3.00 10.82 -2.32
CA PHE A 311 1.77 11.51 -1.96
C PHE A 311 2.05 12.85 -1.27
N ASN A 312 1.09 13.77 -1.36
CA ASN A 312 1.13 15.03 -0.65
C ASN A 312 0.41 14.89 0.71
N PRO A 313 1.12 14.94 1.85
CA PRO A 313 0.50 14.76 3.17
C PRO A 313 -0.33 15.96 3.63
N PHE A 314 -0.21 17.11 2.96
CA PHE A 314 -0.87 18.35 3.40
C PHE A 314 -2.26 18.57 2.79
N GLY A 315 -2.74 17.69 1.92
CA GLY A 315 -4.07 17.77 1.31
C GLY A 315 -4.30 18.99 0.41
N SER A 316 -3.36 19.93 0.32
CA SER A 316 -3.44 21.13 -0.50
C SER A 316 -2.92 20.87 -1.91
N LEU A 317 -3.77 21.12 -2.91
CA LEU A 317 -3.38 21.06 -4.33
C LEU A 317 -2.36 22.13 -4.72
N SER A 318 -2.21 23.19 -3.90
CA SER A 318 -1.26 24.28 -4.15
C SER A 318 0.17 23.95 -3.73
N SER A 319 0.39 22.92 -2.92
CA SER A 319 1.73 22.51 -2.48
C SER A 319 2.24 21.35 -3.32
N THR A 320 3.45 21.48 -3.88
CA THR A 320 4.12 20.42 -4.65
C THR A 320 4.94 19.48 -3.76
N TYR A 321 4.56 19.33 -2.50
CA TYR A 321 5.26 18.47 -1.55
C TYR A 321 4.97 16.99 -1.86
N SER A 322 6.02 16.17 -1.90
CA SER A 322 5.91 14.74 -2.18
C SER A 322 6.67 13.94 -1.13
N THR A 323 5.94 13.20 -0.31
CA THR A 323 6.47 12.21 0.64
C THR A 323 6.34 10.82 0.02
N TRP A 324 7.35 9.97 0.22
CA TRP A 324 7.39 8.63 -0.37
C TRP A 324 7.45 7.56 0.72
N PRO A 325 6.32 6.94 1.09
CA PRO A 325 6.32 5.76 1.94
C PRO A 325 6.76 4.53 1.14
N VAL A 326 7.47 3.64 1.81
CA VAL A 326 7.75 2.28 1.34
C VAL A 326 6.98 1.33 2.22
N MET A 327 5.92 0.75 1.65
CA MET A 327 5.02 -0.16 2.33
C MET A 327 5.36 -1.60 1.97
N LEU A 328 5.23 -2.50 2.92
CA LEU A 328 5.38 -3.93 2.70
C LEU A 328 4.06 -4.67 2.85
N VAL A 329 3.86 -5.63 1.98
CA VAL A 329 2.73 -6.57 1.96
C VAL A 329 3.27 -7.98 2.01
N THR A 330 2.65 -8.85 2.81
CA THR A 330 3.05 -10.26 2.93
C THR A 330 2.09 -11.15 2.18
N TYR A 331 2.57 -11.84 1.16
CA TYR A 331 1.77 -12.74 0.34
C TYR A 331 1.65 -14.18 0.87
N ASN A 332 2.16 -14.45 2.06
CA ASN A 332 1.88 -15.69 2.77
C ASN A 332 0.44 -15.75 3.27
N LEU A 333 -0.19 -14.58 3.46
CA LEU A 333 -1.55 -14.41 3.96
C LEU A 333 -2.62 -14.64 2.88
N PRO A 334 -3.86 -14.98 3.26
CA PRO A 334 -4.97 -15.10 2.31
C PRO A 334 -5.29 -13.76 1.62
N PRO A 335 -5.89 -13.79 0.40
CA PRO A 335 -6.22 -12.58 -0.39
C PRO A 335 -7.06 -11.56 0.37
N SER A 336 -7.93 -12.03 1.25
CA SER A 336 -8.81 -11.17 2.07
C SER A 336 -8.06 -10.38 3.16
N LEU A 337 -6.83 -10.76 3.50
CA LEU A 337 -6.05 -10.18 4.59
C LEU A 337 -4.79 -9.45 4.13
N CYS A 338 -4.09 -9.94 3.09
CA CYS A 338 -2.77 -9.42 2.72
C CYS A 338 -2.76 -7.90 2.45
N MET A 339 -3.88 -7.31 1.99
CA MET A 339 -4.01 -5.86 1.74
C MET A 339 -4.76 -5.12 2.86
N LYS A 340 -5.07 -5.76 3.99
CA LYS A 340 -5.65 -5.06 5.14
C LYS A 340 -4.57 -4.26 5.88
N ARG A 341 -4.94 -3.08 6.42
CA ARG A 341 -4.03 -2.19 7.16
C ARG A 341 -3.24 -2.90 8.27
N ARG A 342 -3.85 -3.84 8.97
CA ARG A 342 -3.22 -4.63 10.02
C ARG A 342 -1.99 -5.41 9.53
N TYR A 343 -2.02 -5.89 8.29
CA TYR A 343 -0.98 -6.75 7.70
C TYR A 343 -0.09 -6.04 6.68
N MET A 344 -0.38 -4.78 6.40
CA MET A 344 0.52 -3.89 5.66
C MET A 344 1.31 -3.04 6.65
N PHE A 345 2.59 -2.83 6.40
CA PHE A 345 3.38 -1.99 7.29
C PHE A 345 4.34 -1.07 6.54
N LEU A 346 4.58 0.08 7.15
CA LEU A 346 5.54 1.05 6.68
C LEU A 346 6.95 0.60 7.07
N SER A 347 7.84 0.46 6.10
CA SER A 347 9.27 0.18 6.33
C SER A 347 10.11 1.45 6.28
N LEU A 348 9.81 2.34 5.32
CA LEU A 348 10.54 3.59 5.16
C LEU A 348 9.56 4.73 4.89
N LEU A 349 9.90 5.93 5.38
CA LEU A 349 9.23 7.16 4.99
C LEU A 349 10.26 8.18 4.52
N ILE A 350 10.31 8.40 3.22
CA ILE A 350 11.25 9.33 2.58
C ILE A 350 10.63 10.71 2.55
N GLN A 351 11.27 11.66 3.23
CA GLN A 351 10.77 13.03 3.35
C GLN A 351 10.93 13.81 2.04
N GLY A 352 9.88 14.59 1.70
CA GLY A 352 9.90 15.57 0.62
C GLY A 352 10.88 16.73 0.83
N PRO A 353 10.65 17.89 0.18
CA PRO A 353 9.49 18.24 -0.64
C PRO A 353 9.47 17.63 -2.04
N LYS A 354 10.63 17.28 -2.61
CA LYS A 354 10.75 16.71 -3.96
C LYS A 354 10.76 15.19 -3.89
N GLN A 355 10.21 14.55 -4.93
CA GLN A 355 10.31 13.11 -5.11
C GLN A 355 11.79 12.68 -5.22
N PRO A 356 12.17 11.49 -4.74
CA PRO A 356 13.54 11.01 -4.80
C PRO A 356 14.00 10.73 -6.24
N GLY A 357 13.09 10.35 -7.15
CA GLY A 357 13.48 9.93 -8.49
C GLY A 357 14.38 8.69 -8.47
N ASN A 358 15.40 8.63 -9.32
CA ASN A 358 16.37 7.53 -9.33
C ASN A 358 17.21 7.43 -8.04
N ASP A 359 17.31 8.52 -7.27
CA ASP A 359 18.04 8.55 -5.99
C ASP A 359 17.29 7.81 -4.86
N ILE A 360 16.12 7.22 -5.14
CA ILE A 360 15.37 6.36 -4.21
C ILE A 360 16.24 5.20 -3.69
N ASP A 361 17.20 4.73 -4.50
CA ASP A 361 18.12 3.65 -4.14
C ASP A 361 18.95 3.96 -2.89
N VAL A 362 19.36 5.22 -2.73
CA VAL A 362 20.07 5.69 -1.52
C VAL A 362 19.21 5.47 -0.28
N ASN A 363 17.92 5.81 -0.39
CA ASN A 363 16.97 5.69 0.71
C ASN A 363 16.56 4.23 1.00
N LEU A 364 16.57 3.35 -0.01
CA LEU A 364 16.24 1.93 0.16
C LEU A 364 17.37 1.11 0.79
N THR A 365 18.60 1.62 0.84
CA THR A 365 19.78 0.87 1.30
C THR A 365 19.58 0.19 2.68
N PRO A 366 19.03 0.84 3.74
CA PRO A 366 18.81 0.19 5.02
C PRO A 366 17.92 -1.04 4.92
N PHE A 367 16.82 -0.93 4.19
CA PHE A 367 15.87 -2.02 3.96
C PHE A 367 16.49 -3.19 3.18
N ILE A 368 17.32 -2.89 2.17
CA ILE A 368 18.02 -3.93 1.39
C ILE A 368 19.00 -4.71 2.27
N VAL A 369 19.69 -4.04 3.19
CA VAL A 369 20.60 -4.69 4.15
C VAL A 369 19.82 -5.67 5.04
N ASP A 370 18.68 -5.27 5.58
CA ASP A 370 17.84 -6.17 6.38
C ASP A 370 17.33 -7.37 5.56
N LEU A 371 16.96 -7.17 4.29
CA LEU A 371 16.53 -8.27 3.43
C LEU A 371 17.66 -9.26 3.12
N ILE A 372 18.89 -8.77 2.91
CA ILE A 372 20.06 -9.64 2.71
C ILE A 372 20.31 -10.48 3.95
N MET A 373 20.34 -9.86 5.12
CA MET A 373 20.50 -10.54 6.41
C MET A 373 19.40 -11.59 6.62
N LEU A 374 18.13 -11.23 6.36
CA LEU A 374 17.00 -12.16 6.49
C LEU A 374 17.07 -13.33 5.48
N TRP A 375 17.67 -13.13 4.31
CA TRP A 375 17.84 -14.20 3.34
C TRP A 375 19.01 -15.12 3.70
N GLU A 376 20.15 -14.56 4.03
CA GLU A 376 21.39 -15.30 4.26
C GLU A 376 21.37 -16.00 5.63
N GLU A 377 21.17 -15.23 6.69
CA GLU A 377 21.24 -15.70 8.08
C GLU A 377 19.86 -16.09 8.62
N GLY A 378 18.85 -15.22 8.40
CA GLY A 378 17.56 -15.30 9.03
C GLY A 378 17.58 -14.77 10.47
N VAL A 379 16.45 -14.90 11.16
CA VAL A 379 16.32 -14.52 12.56
C VAL A 379 15.50 -15.56 13.30
N GLU A 380 15.87 -15.83 14.55
CA GLU A 380 15.10 -16.71 15.42
C GLU A 380 13.79 -16.03 15.84
N VAL A 381 12.67 -16.75 15.64
CA VAL A 381 11.31 -16.28 15.94
C VAL A 381 10.52 -17.39 16.60
N PHE A 382 9.78 -17.04 17.64
CA PHE A 382 8.85 -17.95 18.30
C PHE A 382 7.52 -17.98 17.53
N ASP A 383 7.07 -19.17 17.15
CA ASP A 383 5.78 -19.43 16.54
C ASP A 383 4.77 -19.87 17.60
N ALA A 384 3.90 -18.96 18.03
CA ALA A 384 2.90 -19.24 19.07
C ALA A 384 1.83 -20.27 18.63
N TYR A 385 1.60 -20.47 17.34
CA TYR A 385 0.66 -21.48 16.87
C TYR A 385 1.23 -22.90 16.97
N ARG A 386 2.52 -23.06 16.67
CA ARG A 386 3.21 -24.36 16.75
C ARG A 386 3.94 -24.57 18.06
N ASN A 387 4.06 -23.51 18.88
CA ASN A 387 4.77 -23.50 20.16
C ASN A 387 6.24 -23.93 20.01
N GLU A 388 6.94 -23.37 19.02
CA GLU A 388 8.35 -23.69 18.75
C GLU A 388 9.09 -22.48 18.18
N ASN A 389 10.40 -22.44 18.38
CA ASN A 389 11.28 -21.49 17.69
C ASN A 389 11.66 -22.00 16.30
N PHE A 390 11.78 -21.09 15.33
CA PHE A 390 12.26 -21.39 14.01
C PHE A 390 13.10 -20.23 13.44
N ASN A 391 13.93 -20.54 12.44
CA ASN A 391 14.70 -19.51 11.74
C ASN A 391 13.85 -18.90 10.62
N LEU A 392 13.37 -17.68 10.85
CA LEU A 392 12.59 -16.91 9.88
C LEU A 392 13.50 -16.30 8.84
N LYS A 393 13.26 -16.64 7.59
CA LYS A 393 13.84 -15.98 6.42
C LYS A 393 12.76 -15.25 5.63
N ALA A 394 13.15 -14.21 4.89
CA ALA A 394 12.22 -13.46 4.05
C ALA A 394 12.87 -13.05 2.73
N MET A 395 12.05 -12.91 1.69
CA MET A 395 12.47 -12.40 0.39
C MET A 395 11.52 -11.33 -0.14
N LEU A 396 12.02 -10.41 -0.92
CA LEU A 396 11.22 -9.51 -1.74
C LEU A 396 10.82 -10.24 -3.02
N PHE A 397 9.56 -10.67 -3.09
CA PHE A 397 9.01 -11.43 -4.20
C PHE A 397 8.68 -10.54 -5.41
N CYS A 398 8.11 -9.35 -5.17
CA CYS A 398 7.76 -8.40 -6.22
C CYS A 398 7.66 -6.97 -5.70
N THR A 399 7.46 -6.03 -6.62
CA THR A 399 7.15 -4.63 -6.32
C THR A 399 5.76 -4.28 -6.88
N ILE A 400 5.02 -3.40 -6.16
CA ILE A 400 3.68 -2.92 -6.52
C ILE A 400 3.75 -1.41 -6.62
N GLN A 401 3.67 -0.86 -7.82
CA GLN A 401 3.75 0.58 -8.03
C GLN A 401 3.09 1.00 -9.33
N ASP A 402 2.84 2.29 -9.46
CA ASP A 402 2.46 2.91 -10.71
C ASP A 402 3.65 3.01 -11.69
N PHE A 403 3.39 3.44 -12.90
CA PHE A 403 4.41 3.52 -13.93
C PHE A 403 5.54 4.52 -13.60
N PRO A 404 5.29 5.73 -13.05
CA PRO A 404 6.34 6.64 -12.58
C PRO A 404 7.25 6.05 -11.50
N ALA A 405 6.70 5.44 -10.47
CA ALA A 405 7.47 4.81 -9.40
C ALA A 405 8.28 3.59 -9.90
N TYR A 406 7.71 2.83 -10.85
CA TYR A 406 8.44 1.76 -11.52
C TYR A 406 9.71 2.23 -12.20
N GLY A 407 9.67 3.38 -12.88
CA GLY A 407 10.86 3.98 -13.47
C GLY A 407 11.90 4.42 -12.44
N ASN A 408 11.45 4.97 -11.32
CA ASN A 408 12.33 5.36 -10.23
C ASN A 408 13.04 4.14 -9.62
N LEU A 409 12.35 3.01 -9.44
CA LEU A 409 12.93 1.77 -8.91
C LEU A 409 13.84 1.08 -9.92
N SER A 410 13.39 0.90 -11.16
CA SER A 410 14.15 0.20 -12.20
C SER A 410 15.29 1.03 -12.80
N GLY A 411 15.20 2.36 -12.70
CA GLY A 411 16.10 3.27 -13.40
C GLY A 411 15.84 3.39 -14.89
N TYR A 412 14.74 2.80 -15.41
CA TYR A 412 14.41 2.88 -16.83
C TYR A 412 13.73 4.20 -17.19
N THR A 413 13.99 4.72 -18.38
CA THR A 413 13.40 5.97 -18.87
C THR A 413 11.90 5.84 -19.07
N LEU A 414 11.10 6.73 -18.45
CA LEU A 414 9.64 6.74 -18.52
C LEU A 414 9.07 7.70 -19.57
N LYS A 415 9.91 8.50 -20.22
CA LYS A 415 9.50 9.50 -21.21
C LYS A 415 10.17 9.21 -22.54
N GLY A 416 9.43 9.41 -23.65
CA GLY A 416 9.97 9.28 -24.98
C GLY A 416 9.46 8.07 -25.74
N LYS A 417 10.22 7.63 -26.73
CA LYS A 417 9.80 6.61 -27.70
C LYS A 417 9.87 5.18 -27.16
N THR A 418 10.81 4.89 -26.27
CA THR A 418 11.04 3.56 -25.68
C THR A 418 11.01 3.69 -24.15
N THR A 419 9.87 3.39 -23.53
CA THR A 419 9.67 3.59 -22.09
C THR A 419 9.22 2.32 -21.36
N CYS A 420 9.06 1.22 -22.07
CA CYS A 420 8.68 -0.05 -21.46
C CYS A 420 9.93 -0.86 -21.09
N PRO A 421 10.25 -1.06 -19.81
CA PRO A 421 11.41 -1.84 -19.41
C PRO A 421 11.25 -3.35 -19.66
N ILE A 422 10.02 -3.83 -19.91
CA ILE A 422 9.76 -5.24 -20.26
C ILE A 422 10.03 -5.49 -21.74
N GLY A 423 9.53 -4.64 -22.61
CA GLY A 423 9.68 -4.81 -24.07
C GLY A 423 10.81 -3.97 -24.68
N MET A 424 11.42 -3.09 -23.88
CA MET A 424 12.54 -2.21 -24.29
C MET A 424 12.38 -1.66 -25.71
N GLU A 425 13.33 -1.94 -26.60
CA GLU A 425 13.35 -1.45 -27.98
C GLU A 425 12.21 -2.00 -28.84
N ASP A 426 11.66 -3.16 -28.50
CA ASP A 426 10.52 -3.74 -29.19
C ASP A 426 9.21 -3.01 -28.88
N CYS A 427 9.14 -2.29 -27.77
CA CYS A 427 7.98 -1.49 -27.35
C CYS A 427 8.12 -0.01 -27.70
N LYS A 428 8.28 0.30 -28.99
CA LYS A 428 8.35 1.69 -29.46
C LYS A 428 6.97 2.35 -29.41
N GLY A 429 6.94 3.50 -28.74
CA GLY A 429 5.74 4.36 -28.68
C GLY A 429 5.43 5.05 -30.00
N THR A 430 4.16 5.26 -30.24
CA THR A 430 3.65 6.09 -31.33
C THR A 430 3.23 7.45 -30.77
N TRP A 431 3.70 8.53 -31.38
CA TRP A 431 3.31 9.87 -30.99
C TRP A 431 1.93 10.22 -31.56
N LEU A 432 1.02 10.66 -30.71
CA LEU A 432 -0.30 11.16 -31.12
C LEU A 432 -0.29 12.69 -31.18
N ASN A 433 -0.37 13.26 -32.37
CA ASN A 433 -0.29 14.71 -32.59
C ASN A 433 -1.43 15.48 -31.93
N ALA A 434 -2.64 14.94 -31.91
CA ALA A 434 -3.82 15.58 -31.32
C ALA A 434 -3.74 15.67 -29.80
N SER A 435 -3.30 14.61 -29.11
CA SER A 435 -3.21 14.56 -27.65
C SER A 435 -1.82 14.92 -27.11
N LYS A 436 -0.84 15.16 -28.01
CA LYS A 436 0.58 15.41 -27.66
C LYS A 436 1.16 14.41 -26.65
N LYS A 437 0.87 13.13 -26.86
CA LYS A 437 1.27 12.02 -25.99
C LYS A 437 1.85 10.86 -26.78
N HIS A 438 2.79 10.15 -26.18
CA HIS A 438 3.18 8.82 -26.66
C HIS A 438 2.20 7.77 -26.14
N VAL A 439 1.80 6.85 -27.02
CA VAL A 439 1.04 5.63 -26.68
C VAL A 439 1.84 4.42 -27.15
N TYR A 440 1.63 3.29 -26.47
CA TYR A 440 2.41 2.06 -26.71
C TYR A 440 1.49 0.92 -27.16
N PRO A 441 0.91 1.00 -28.37
CA PRO A 441 -0.05 0.00 -28.87
C PRO A 441 0.57 -1.38 -29.10
N VAL A 442 1.89 -1.44 -29.17
CA VAL A 442 2.70 -2.66 -29.38
C VAL A 442 2.57 -3.66 -28.23
N HIS A 443 2.12 -3.24 -27.03
CA HIS A 443 1.90 -4.16 -25.91
C HIS A 443 0.92 -5.28 -26.24
N ARG A 444 0.07 -5.13 -27.26
CA ARG A 444 -0.80 -6.20 -27.76
C ARG A 444 -0.05 -7.46 -28.20
N GLN A 445 1.22 -7.34 -28.61
CA GLN A 445 2.05 -8.48 -28.99
C GLN A 445 2.34 -9.46 -27.85
N PHE A 446 2.16 -9.04 -26.58
CA PHE A 446 2.30 -9.94 -25.43
C PHE A 446 1.10 -10.87 -25.23
N PHE A 447 -0.04 -10.54 -25.81
CA PHE A 447 -1.18 -11.45 -25.82
C PHE A 447 -0.94 -12.64 -26.76
N PRO A 448 -1.61 -13.78 -26.53
CA PRO A 448 -1.60 -14.89 -27.47
C PRO A 448 -1.99 -14.44 -28.90
N PRO A 449 -1.45 -15.09 -29.95
CA PRO A 449 -1.72 -14.69 -31.35
C PRO A 449 -3.21 -14.58 -31.70
N ASN A 450 -4.05 -15.41 -31.09
CA ASN A 450 -5.50 -15.46 -31.35
C ASN A 450 -6.31 -14.48 -30.47
N HIS A 451 -5.67 -13.69 -29.61
CA HIS A 451 -6.38 -12.81 -28.68
C HIS A 451 -7.17 -11.73 -29.41
N PRO A 452 -8.45 -11.47 -29.08
CA PRO A 452 -9.32 -10.51 -29.78
C PRO A 452 -8.74 -9.09 -29.87
N TYR A 453 -8.02 -8.63 -28.85
CA TYR A 453 -7.41 -7.29 -28.84
C TYR A 453 -6.32 -7.11 -29.93
N ARG A 454 -5.66 -8.17 -30.36
CA ARG A 454 -4.68 -8.10 -31.46
C ARG A 454 -5.35 -7.76 -32.79
N ARG A 455 -6.62 -8.12 -32.97
CA ARG A 455 -7.41 -7.88 -34.19
C ARG A 455 -8.16 -6.54 -34.19
N ARG A 456 -8.38 -5.93 -33.02
CA ARG A 456 -9.08 -4.63 -32.92
C ARG A 456 -8.23 -3.51 -33.49
N LYS A 457 -8.77 -2.77 -34.46
CA LYS A 457 -8.11 -1.62 -35.12
C LYS A 457 -8.46 -0.30 -34.44
N ASN A 458 -9.76 0.00 -34.31
CA ASN A 458 -10.28 1.33 -33.96
C ASN A 458 -9.97 1.76 -32.50
N VAL A 459 -9.78 0.81 -31.59
CA VAL A 459 -9.46 1.08 -30.17
C VAL A 459 -7.98 1.39 -29.97
N PHE A 460 -7.15 1.13 -30.99
CA PHE A 460 -5.70 1.31 -30.94
C PHE A 460 -5.21 2.24 -32.05
N ASN A 461 -4.24 1.82 -32.83
CA ASN A 461 -3.55 2.63 -33.83
C ASN A 461 -4.11 2.46 -35.27
N GLY A 462 -5.31 1.96 -35.42
CA GLY A 462 -5.93 1.70 -36.74
C GLY A 462 -5.42 0.42 -37.43
N GLN A 463 -4.46 -0.30 -36.85
CA GLN A 463 -3.85 -1.50 -37.41
C GLN A 463 -4.10 -2.73 -36.55
N GLN A 464 -4.05 -3.91 -37.16
CA GLN A 464 -4.01 -5.18 -36.42
C GLN A 464 -2.58 -5.51 -36.01
N GLU A 465 -2.42 -6.25 -34.91
CA GLU A 465 -1.11 -6.67 -34.41
C GLU A 465 -0.85 -8.14 -34.81
N PHE A 466 0.01 -8.33 -35.79
CA PHE A 466 0.37 -9.65 -36.31
C PHE A 466 1.75 -10.13 -35.88
N LYS A 467 2.57 -9.25 -35.27
CA LYS A 467 3.91 -9.63 -34.84
C LYS A 467 3.85 -10.78 -33.85
N GLY A 468 4.83 -11.65 -33.88
CA GLY A 468 5.01 -12.68 -32.88
C GLY A 468 5.09 -12.10 -31.46
N ARG A 469 4.91 -12.93 -30.45
CA ARG A 469 5.12 -12.52 -29.05
C ARG A 469 6.58 -12.09 -28.89
N SER A 470 6.80 -10.91 -28.30
CA SER A 470 8.16 -10.48 -27.95
C SER A 470 8.82 -11.51 -27.05
N LYS A 471 10.13 -11.72 -27.24
CA LYS A 471 10.94 -12.57 -26.36
C LYS A 471 10.79 -12.06 -24.94
N VAL A 472 10.54 -12.96 -24.01
CA VAL A 472 10.65 -12.65 -22.57
C VAL A 472 12.13 -12.54 -22.26
N ILE A 473 12.55 -11.36 -21.85
CA ILE A 473 13.95 -11.11 -21.48
C ILE A 473 14.15 -11.63 -20.06
N LEU A 474 15.16 -12.43 -19.85
CA LEU A 474 15.50 -12.97 -18.54
C LEU A 474 16.17 -11.91 -17.65
N GLY A 475 16.07 -12.05 -16.34
CA GLY A 475 16.69 -11.13 -15.39
C GLY A 475 18.19 -11.02 -15.58
N GLU A 476 18.88 -12.12 -15.89
CA GLU A 476 20.31 -12.17 -16.19
C GLU A 476 20.68 -11.30 -17.40
N GLU A 477 19.90 -11.37 -18.50
CA GLU A 477 20.10 -10.53 -19.69
C GLU A 477 19.92 -9.03 -19.38
N ILE A 478 19.03 -8.71 -18.42
CA ILE A 478 18.84 -7.31 -17.97
C ILE A 478 20.01 -6.90 -17.08
N PHE A 479 20.43 -7.76 -16.15
CA PHE A 479 21.56 -7.49 -15.27
C PHE A 479 22.83 -7.21 -16.05
N ASP A 480 23.11 -7.97 -17.09
CA ASP A 480 24.26 -7.74 -17.99
C ASP A 480 24.24 -6.35 -18.65
N LYS A 481 23.04 -5.81 -18.90
CA LYS A 481 22.89 -4.45 -19.46
C LYS A 481 23.10 -3.34 -18.43
N VAL A 482 22.86 -3.61 -17.14
CA VAL A 482 22.85 -2.57 -16.10
C VAL A 482 24.04 -2.63 -15.16
N LYS A 483 24.71 -3.79 -14.98
CA LYS A 483 25.77 -4.02 -14.00
C LYS A 483 26.94 -3.03 -14.08
N ASN A 484 27.23 -2.51 -15.29
CA ASN A 484 28.34 -1.59 -15.54
C ASN A 484 27.89 -0.12 -15.61
N ILE A 485 26.61 0.19 -15.28
CA ILE A 485 26.16 1.59 -15.26
C ILE A 485 26.64 2.22 -13.96
N ASP A 486 27.64 3.09 -14.07
CA ASP A 486 28.08 3.92 -12.97
C ASP A 486 27.21 5.17 -12.86
N ILE A 487 26.72 5.46 -11.66
CA ILE A 487 25.89 6.62 -11.37
C ILE A 487 26.32 7.30 -10.07
N THR A 488 26.43 8.61 -10.14
CA THR A 488 26.55 9.44 -8.96
C THR A 488 25.16 9.91 -8.54
N PHE A 489 24.69 9.48 -7.38
CA PHE A 489 23.41 9.91 -6.83
C PHE A 489 23.45 11.38 -6.41
N GLY A 490 22.30 12.05 -6.52
CA GLY A 490 22.12 13.41 -6.07
C GLY A 490 21.57 14.37 -7.12
N LYS A 491 20.64 15.21 -6.71
CA LYS A 491 19.89 16.13 -7.59
C LYS A 491 20.75 17.24 -8.24
N LYS A 492 21.96 17.47 -7.75
CA LYS A 492 22.90 18.44 -8.34
C LYS A 492 23.68 17.87 -9.52
N HIS A 493 23.78 16.55 -9.63
CA HIS A 493 24.51 15.90 -10.70
C HIS A 493 23.58 15.55 -11.85
N LYS A 494 23.76 16.21 -12.99
CA LYS A 494 23.14 15.80 -14.25
C LYS A 494 24.05 14.74 -14.85
N SER A 495 23.64 13.48 -14.81
CA SER A 495 24.35 12.42 -15.51
C SER A 495 24.34 12.71 -17.02
N ALA A 496 25.48 12.58 -17.65
CA ALA A 496 25.64 12.61 -19.12
C ALA A 496 25.08 11.37 -19.81
N LEU A 497 24.31 10.55 -19.08
CA LEU A 497 23.74 9.29 -19.55
C LEU A 497 22.71 9.51 -20.66
N SER A 498 22.69 8.57 -21.59
CA SER A 498 21.76 8.47 -22.70
C SER A 498 20.34 8.86 -22.28
N THR A 499 19.65 9.59 -23.13
CA THR A 499 18.26 10.04 -22.90
C THR A 499 17.26 8.89 -22.86
N GLN A 500 17.64 7.67 -23.27
CA GLN A 500 16.79 6.48 -23.36
C GLN A 500 17.46 5.26 -22.74
N GLY A 501 16.67 4.34 -22.17
CA GLY A 501 17.13 3.09 -21.57
C GLY A 501 17.34 3.17 -20.05
N PHE A 502 18.12 2.24 -19.51
CA PHE A 502 18.50 2.20 -18.10
C PHE A 502 19.51 3.31 -17.75
N LYS A 503 19.30 3.96 -16.61
CA LYS A 503 20.12 5.04 -16.09
C LYS A 503 20.94 4.65 -14.87
N LYS A 504 20.64 3.49 -14.28
CA LYS A 504 21.30 2.96 -13.09
C LYS A 504 21.22 1.46 -13.04
N CYS A 505 22.09 0.83 -12.29
CA CYS A 505 21.88 -0.47 -11.71
C CYS A 505 21.11 -0.27 -10.40
N SER A 506 19.84 -0.71 -10.34
CA SER A 506 19.01 -0.53 -9.14
C SER A 506 19.62 -1.25 -7.94
N VAL A 507 19.46 -0.66 -6.75
CA VAL A 507 19.91 -1.28 -5.48
C VAL A 507 19.24 -2.66 -5.25
N LEU A 508 18.08 -2.93 -5.86
CA LEU A 508 17.40 -4.22 -5.80
C LEU A 508 18.23 -5.37 -6.39
N TRP A 509 19.16 -5.10 -7.32
CA TRP A 509 20.08 -6.11 -7.85
C TRP A 509 21.13 -6.61 -6.85
N ARG A 510 21.22 -5.99 -5.68
CA ARG A 510 22.07 -6.48 -4.58
C ARG A 510 21.45 -7.65 -3.82
N LEU A 511 20.15 -7.92 -4.01
CA LEU A 511 19.48 -9.06 -3.40
C LEU A 511 20.02 -10.38 -3.99
N PRO A 512 20.34 -11.38 -3.15
CA PRO A 512 21.03 -12.61 -3.57
C PRO A 512 20.11 -13.68 -4.20
N TYR A 513 18.89 -13.32 -4.61
CA TYR A 513 17.88 -14.26 -5.14
C TYR A 513 17.18 -13.77 -6.40
#